data_54f0e3ca53a817c8b72c2225976458df
#
_entry.id   54f0e3ca53a817c8b72c2225976458df
#
_cell.length_a   1.000
_cell.length_b   1.000
_cell.length_c   1.000
_cell.angle_alpha   90.00
_cell.angle_beta   90.00
_cell.angle_gamma   90.00
#
_symmetry.space_group_name_H-M   'P 1'
#
loop_
_entity.id
_entity.type
_entity.pdbx_description
1 polymer ?
#
loop_
_entity_poly.entity_id
_entity_poly.type
_entity_poly.pdbx_seq_one_letter_code
_entity_poly.pdbx_strand_id
1 'polypeptide(L)'
;MTFVAKKHPHIRYNPLKDEWVLVSPQRTLRPWQGKTGNATDLSKARALDPSNPLCPGARRASGEVNPMYESTFTFRNDFPALLEDAPSPESEKDADESGLFLMAEARGTCRVMCFHPCSNVTLPLMSQSEVETVIDEWALQTEQLGQTYTWVQVFENKGEIMGCSNPHPHCQIWASSFLPNEPRLKDKSQKAYFEKTGKPLLVDYVSRELEKNERTVLVSNHWVALVPFWAVWPYETMLVPKRHVTRLYELNAAEKSDLASIMRRLLTKYDNLFSTSFPYSMGWHGAPTGEYLNQDVSHWQLHATYLPPLLRSATVQKFMVGYEMLAQPQRDLTPEQAADTLRALPEVHYTRSTEAGK
;
A
#
# COMPACT_ATOMS: atom_id res chain seq x y z
N MET A 1 11.43 -17.21 -34.70
CA MET A 1 11.78 -16.11 -33.73
C MET A 1 11.55 -16.65 -32.35
N THR A 2 12.55 -16.64 -31.46
CA THR A 2 12.42 -17.18 -30.10
C THR A 2 11.77 -16.14 -29.19
N PHE A 3 10.86 -16.56 -28.32
CA PHE A 3 10.20 -15.71 -27.35
C PHE A 3 11.21 -15.17 -26.32
N VAL A 4 11.15 -13.85 -26.06
CA VAL A 4 11.95 -13.17 -25.03
C VAL A 4 11.04 -12.23 -24.25
N ALA A 5 10.78 -12.53 -22.97
CA ALA A 5 9.83 -11.81 -22.13
C ALA A 5 10.14 -10.30 -21.99
N LYS A 6 11.43 -9.91 -22.02
CA LYS A 6 11.86 -8.49 -21.97
C LYS A 6 11.66 -7.72 -23.29
N LYS A 7 11.21 -8.40 -24.37
CA LYS A 7 11.08 -7.79 -25.73
C LYS A 7 9.71 -7.98 -26.37
N HIS A 8 9.04 -9.09 -26.08
CA HIS A 8 7.80 -9.47 -26.75
C HIS A 8 6.59 -9.29 -25.86
N PRO A 9 5.45 -8.84 -26.42
CA PRO A 9 4.19 -8.76 -25.67
C PRO A 9 3.77 -10.13 -25.15
N HIS A 10 3.25 -10.17 -23.93
CA HIS A 10 2.70 -11.38 -23.30
C HIS A 10 1.76 -11.01 -22.17
N ILE A 11 1.03 -11.99 -21.67
CA ILE A 11 0.18 -11.81 -20.49
C ILE A 11 0.75 -12.56 -19.31
N ARG A 12 0.57 -12.02 -18.08
CA ARG A 12 0.96 -12.64 -16.82
C ARG A 12 -0.23 -12.81 -15.92
N TYR A 13 -0.36 -13.97 -15.33
CA TYR A 13 -1.44 -14.28 -14.41
C TYR A 13 -1.17 -13.75 -13.02
N ASN A 14 -2.17 -13.09 -12.44
CA ASN A 14 -2.21 -12.65 -11.05
C ASN A 14 -3.03 -13.64 -10.22
N PRO A 15 -2.39 -14.52 -9.45
CA PRO A 15 -3.10 -15.55 -8.69
C PRO A 15 -3.85 -15.02 -7.47
N LEU A 16 -3.59 -13.78 -7.03
CA LEU A 16 -4.34 -13.15 -5.93
C LEU A 16 -5.73 -12.67 -6.34
N LYS A 17 -5.91 -12.35 -7.62
CA LYS A 17 -7.13 -11.69 -8.12
C LYS A 17 -7.81 -12.47 -9.24
N ASP A 18 -7.24 -13.60 -9.66
CA ASP A 18 -7.70 -14.40 -10.80
C ASP A 18 -7.84 -13.56 -12.08
N GLU A 19 -6.84 -12.72 -12.35
CA GLU A 19 -6.83 -11.81 -13.50
C GLU A 19 -5.52 -11.87 -14.29
N TRP A 20 -5.52 -11.37 -15.52
CA TRP A 20 -4.34 -11.30 -16.38
C TRP A 20 -3.88 -9.86 -16.58
N VAL A 21 -2.56 -9.66 -16.65
CA VAL A 21 -1.91 -8.38 -16.92
C VAL A 21 -1.19 -8.46 -18.26
N LEU A 22 -1.49 -7.54 -19.18
CA LEU A 22 -0.78 -7.41 -20.44
C LEU A 22 0.56 -6.69 -20.19
N VAL A 23 1.66 -7.34 -20.54
CA VAL A 23 3.01 -6.78 -20.49
C VAL A 23 3.47 -6.54 -21.91
N SER A 24 3.79 -5.27 -22.26
CA SER A 24 4.16 -4.82 -23.60
C SER A 24 5.48 -4.06 -23.60
N PRO A 25 6.64 -4.75 -23.44
CA PRO A 25 7.94 -4.12 -23.22
C PRO A 25 8.37 -3.17 -24.36
N GLN A 26 7.98 -3.48 -25.59
CA GLN A 26 8.28 -2.64 -26.76
C GLN A 26 7.70 -1.23 -26.67
N ARG A 27 6.67 -1.00 -25.86
CA ARG A 27 6.06 0.34 -25.67
C ARG A 27 6.95 1.29 -24.87
N THR A 28 7.95 0.79 -24.16
CA THR A 28 8.94 1.64 -23.47
C THR A 28 9.71 2.52 -24.45
N LEU A 29 9.82 2.10 -25.72
CA LEU A 29 10.47 2.86 -26.78
C LEU A 29 9.62 4.03 -27.32
N ARG A 30 8.33 4.10 -26.95
CA ARG A 30 7.44 5.18 -27.40
C ARG A 30 7.88 6.51 -26.79
N PRO A 31 8.14 7.57 -27.61
CA PRO A 31 8.41 8.90 -27.10
C PRO A 31 7.23 9.40 -26.24
N TRP A 32 7.52 9.93 -25.04
CA TRP A 32 6.49 10.54 -24.21
C TRP A 32 6.21 11.96 -24.71
N GLN A 33 4.95 12.23 -25.03
CA GLN A 33 4.46 13.55 -25.44
C GLN A 33 3.28 14.01 -24.56
N GLY A 34 3.02 13.30 -23.45
CA GLY A 34 1.92 13.59 -22.55
C GLY A 34 2.27 14.71 -21.55
N LYS A 35 1.26 15.07 -20.73
CA LYS A 35 1.39 16.06 -19.67
C LYS A 35 2.42 15.61 -18.63
N THR A 36 3.29 16.53 -18.23
CA THR A 36 4.20 16.38 -17.09
C THR A 36 3.64 17.14 -15.89
N GLY A 37 3.64 16.53 -14.71
CA GLY A 37 3.29 17.18 -13.45
C GLY A 37 4.46 17.97 -12.87
N ASN A 38 4.25 18.63 -11.74
CA ASN A 38 5.33 19.22 -10.97
C ASN A 38 5.93 18.19 -9.99
N ALA A 39 7.25 18.16 -9.86
CA ALA A 39 7.90 17.36 -8.82
C ALA A 39 7.57 17.96 -7.44
N THR A 40 7.27 17.12 -6.46
CA THR A 40 7.00 17.55 -5.09
C THR A 40 8.33 17.86 -4.38
N ASP A 41 8.54 19.11 -4.02
CA ASP A 41 9.72 19.56 -3.28
C ASP A 41 9.37 19.70 -1.78
N LEU A 42 9.62 18.64 -1.02
CA LEU A 42 9.41 18.63 0.44
C LEU A 42 10.37 19.55 1.21
N SER A 43 11.47 20.01 0.60
CA SER A 43 12.41 20.94 1.27
C SER A 43 11.75 22.28 1.62
N LYS A 44 10.64 22.60 0.95
CA LYS A 44 9.84 23.81 1.20
C LYS A 44 8.75 23.63 2.26
N ALA A 45 8.47 22.38 2.68
CA ALA A 45 7.50 22.15 3.73
C ALA A 45 8.05 22.60 5.08
N ARG A 46 7.27 23.40 5.81
CA ARG A 46 7.61 23.79 7.19
C ARG A 46 7.54 22.55 8.08
N ALA A 47 8.50 22.40 8.99
CA ALA A 47 8.48 21.31 9.97
C ALA A 47 7.18 21.34 10.81
N LEU A 48 6.80 22.52 11.29
CA LEU A 48 5.53 22.76 11.96
C LEU A 48 4.78 23.85 11.20
N ASP A 49 3.58 23.56 10.77
CA ASP A 49 2.66 24.50 10.14
C ASP A 49 1.40 24.63 11.00
N PRO A 50 1.26 25.72 11.79
CA PRO A 50 0.07 25.90 12.65
C PRO A 50 -1.24 26.01 11.89
N SER A 51 -1.19 26.28 10.59
CA SER A 51 -2.39 26.34 9.73
C SER A 51 -2.81 24.96 9.22
N ASN A 52 -1.95 23.94 9.32
CA ASN A 52 -2.28 22.58 8.89
C ASN A 52 -3.08 21.86 9.99
N PRO A 53 -4.33 21.43 9.70
CA PRO A 53 -5.22 20.83 10.69
C PRO A 53 -4.73 19.49 11.27
N LEU A 54 -3.70 18.88 10.69
CA LEU A 54 -3.11 17.64 11.20
C LEU A 54 -1.95 17.87 12.18
N CYS A 55 -1.37 19.08 12.23
CA CYS A 55 -0.26 19.39 13.13
C CYS A 55 -0.66 19.37 14.62
N PRO A 56 0.33 19.14 15.53
CA PRO A 56 0.11 19.28 16.97
C PRO A 56 -0.48 20.66 17.33
N GLY A 57 -1.48 20.68 18.21
CA GLY A 57 -2.15 21.90 18.68
C GLY A 57 -3.07 22.58 17.65
N ALA A 58 -3.14 22.09 16.43
CA ALA A 58 -4.00 22.67 15.38
C ALA A 58 -5.48 22.34 15.62
N ARG A 59 -6.37 23.22 15.16
CA ARG A 59 -7.82 22.99 15.18
C ARG A 59 -8.26 22.30 13.91
N ARG A 60 -8.99 21.18 14.06
CA ARG A 60 -9.59 20.41 12.96
C ARG A 60 -10.93 20.95 12.50
N ALA A 61 -11.45 20.43 11.39
CA ALA A 61 -12.74 20.81 10.83
C ALA A 61 -13.93 20.51 11.77
N SER A 62 -13.84 19.47 12.57
CA SER A 62 -14.79 19.14 13.65
C SER A 62 -14.86 20.22 14.75
N GLY A 63 -13.90 21.11 14.81
CA GLY A 63 -13.71 22.07 15.88
C GLY A 63 -12.84 21.57 17.04
N GLU A 64 -12.49 20.31 17.07
CA GLU A 64 -11.56 19.75 18.05
C GLU A 64 -10.14 20.26 17.85
N VAL A 65 -9.37 20.36 18.93
CA VAL A 65 -7.97 20.78 18.92
C VAL A 65 -7.10 19.54 19.16
N ASN A 66 -6.16 19.28 18.24
CA ASN A 66 -5.20 18.19 18.43
C ASN A 66 -4.38 18.40 19.71
N PRO A 67 -4.04 17.34 20.44
CA PRO A 67 -3.04 17.44 21.50
C PRO A 67 -1.69 17.87 20.93
N MET A 68 -0.79 18.31 21.82
CA MET A 68 0.62 18.53 21.48
C MET A 68 1.35 17.18 21.41
N TYR A 69 1.00 16.35 20.40
CA TYR A 69 1.58 15.04 20.24
C TYR A 69 3.05 15.12 19.76
N GLU A 70 3.87 14.23 20.28
CA GLU A 70 5.30 14.14 20.01
C GLU A 70 5.69 12.90 19.19
N SER A 71 4.73 12.06 18.87
CA SER A 71 4.88 10.80 18.12
C SER A 71 3.70 10.60 17.19
N THR A 72 3.18 9.38 17.04
CA THR A 72 1.95 9.10 16.30
C THR A 72 0.71 9.70 16.98
N PHE A 73 -0.26 10.09 16.18
CA PHE A 73 -1.54 10.58 16.67
C PHE A 73 -2.69 10.07 15.82
N THR A 74 -3.58 9.29 16.42
CA THR A 74 -4.74 8.68 15.75
C THR A 74 -6.04 9.32 16.25
N PHE A 75 -6.93 9.68 15.34
CA PHE A 75 -8.22 10.30 15.65
C PHE A 75 -9.29 9.88 14.64
N ARG A 76 -10.57 10.02 15.00
CA ARG A 76 -11.69 9.81 14.08
C ARG A 76 -11.67 10.84 12.95
N ASN A 77 -11.81 10.40 11.71
CA ASN A 77 -11.84 11.29 10.55
C ASN A 77 -13.01 12.27 10.67
N ASP A 78 -12.78 13.57 10.45
CA ASP A 78 -13.81 14.60 10.52
C ASP A 78 -14.87 14.46 9.41
N PHE A 79 -14.51 13.78 8.31
CA PHE A 79 -15.38 13.48 7.17
C PHE A 79 -15.36 11.98 6.83
N PRO A 80 -15.89 11.12 7.73
CA PRO A 80 -15.79 9.68 7.56
C PRO A 80 -16.72 9.20 6.42
N ALA A 81 -16.21 8.25 5.63
CA ALA A 81 -17.00 7.59 4.58
C ALA A 81 -17.92 6.47 5.15
N LEU A 82 -17.61 5.97 6.33
CA LEU A 82 -18.38 4.95 7.05
C LEU A 82 -18.82 5.52 8.40
N LEU A 83 -20.06 5.23 8.79
CA LEU A 83 -20.64 5.62 10.07
C LEU A 83 -20.99 4.39 10.89
N GLU A 84 -20.80 4.49 12.21
CA GLU A 84 -21.04 3.36 13.15
C GLU A 84 -22.54 3.11 13.33
N ASP A 85 -23.35 4.16 13.23
CA ASP A 85 -24.80 4.21 13.46
C ASP A 85 -25.62 4.35 12.17
N ALA A 86 -25.02 4.09 11.01
CA ALA A 86 -25.74 4.12 9.74
C ALA A 86 -26.95 3.17 9.80
N PRO A 87 -28.16 3.62 9.44
CA PRO A 87 -29.34 2.76 9.40
C PRO A 87 -29.19 1.73 8.28
N SER A 88 -29.72 0.53 8.51
CA SER A 88 -29.82 -0.47 7.45
C SER A 88 -30.80 0.00 6.38
N PRO A 89 -30.56 -0.27 5.08
CA PRO A 89 -31.55 -0.02 4.05
C PRO A 89 -32.86 -0.73 4.36
N GLU A 90 -34.00 -0.05 4.20
CA GLU A 90 -35.33 -0.65 4.47
C GLU A 90 -35.68 -1.82 3.55
N SER A 91 -34.94 -2.06 2.53
CA SER A 91 -35.27 -2.82 1.34
C SER A 91 -34.79 -4.26 1.26
N GLU A 92 -34.67 -4.98 2.37
CA GLU A 92 -34.89 -6.45 2.22
C GLU A 92 -36.33 -6.75 1.75
N LYS A 93 -37.27 -5.78 1.90
CA LYS A 93 -38.67 -5.87 1.44
C LYS A 93 -38.91 -5.28 0.05
N ASP A 94 -38.02 -4.41 -0.42
CA ASP A 94 -38.07 -3.79 -1.77
C ASP A 94 -36.97 -4.30 -2.69
N ALA A 95 -36.23 -5.34 -2.29
CA ALA A 95 -35.34 -6.04 -3.18
C ALA A 95 -36.19 -6.58 -4.34
N ASP A 96 -36.07 -5.95 -5.50
CA ASP A 96 -36.61 -6.43 -6.74
C ASP A 96 -36.26 -7.92 -6.86
N GLU A 97 -37.29 -8.77 -7.08
CA GLU A 97 -37.11 -10.23 -7.26
C GLU A 97 -36.09 -10.58 -8.36
N SER A 98 -35.77 -9.60 -9.24
CA SER A 98 -34.73 -9.72 -10.26
C SER A 98 -33.30 -9.73 -9.70
N GLY A 99 -33.08 -9.22 -8.49
CA GLY A 99 -31.75 -9.04 -7.90
C GLY A 99 -30.88 -7.98 -8.58
N LEU A 100 -31.47 -7.09 -9.40
CA LEU A 100 -30.74 -6.05 -10.11
C LEU A 100 -30.49 -4.78 -9.26
N PHE A 101 -31.32 -4.54 -8.26
CA PHE A 101 -31.28 -3.35 -7.40
C PHE A 101 -31.01 -3.72 -5.93
N LEU A 102 -29.84 -4.32 -5.68
CA LEU A 102 -29.44 -4.76 -4.33
C LEU A 102 -28.74 -3.65 -3.56
N MET A 103 -29.16 -3.42 -2.33
CA MET A 103 -28.47 -2.60 -1.34
C MET A 103 -28.20 -3.43 -0.10
N ALA A 104 -27.10 -3.15 0.58
CA ALA A 104 -26.75 -3.78 1.83
C ALA A 104 -26.29 -2.74 2.86
N GLU A 105 -26.33 -3.09 4.13
CA GLU A 105 -25.83 -2.25 5.21
C GLU A 105 -24.32 -2.02 5.04
N ALA A 106 -23.89 -0.76 5.29
CA ALA A 106 -22.50 -0.36 5.27
C ALA A 106 -22.16 0.45 6.52
N ARG A 107 -21.86 -0.25 7.62
CA ARG A 107 -21.39 0.37 8.87
C ARG A 107 -19.89 0.29 9.00
N GLY A 108 -19.33 1.21 9.77
CA GLY A 108 -17.92 1.20 10.06
C GLY A 108 -17.42 2.49 10.69
N THR A 109 -16.11 2.59 10.81
CA THR A 109 -15.44 3.79 11.31
C THR A 109 -14.22 4.12 10.46
N CYS A 110 -13.92 5.42 10.35
CA CYS A 110 -12.75 5.92 9.63
C CYS A 110 -11.87 6.71 10.58
N ARG A 111 -10.58 6.38 10.64
CA ARG A 111 -9.57 7.09 11.43
C ARG A 111 -8.50 7.67 10.53
N VAL A 112 -7.88 8.77 10.98
CA VAL A 112 -6.65 9.35 10.43
C VAL A 112 -5.56 9.13 11.47
N MET A 113 -4.39 8.70 11.02
CA MET A 113 -3.23 8.49 11.86
C MET A 113 -2.06 9.29 11.32
N CYS A 114 -1.66 10.35 12.02
CA CYS A 114 -0.44 11.10 11.76
C CYS A 114 0.78 10.27 12.21
N PHE A 115 1.81 10.22 11.37
CA PHE A 115 3.01 9.42 11.65
C PHE A 115 4.02 10.15 12.53
N HIS A 116 4.08 11.48 12.40
CA HIS A 116 5.12 12.30 13.02
C HIS A 116 4.57 13.71 13.26
N PRO A 117 5.00 14.42 14.33
CA PRO A 117 4.56 15.81 14.59
C PRO A 117 5.02 16.80 13.50
N CYS A 118 6.13 16.54 12.83
CA CYS A 118 6.68 17.42 11.78
C CYS A 118 6.17 17.03 10.39
N SER A 119 5.65 18.02 9.64
CA SER A 119 5.07 17.83 8.31
C SER A 119 6.07 17.47 7.21
N ASN A 120 7.36 17.73 7.42
CA ASN A 120 8.43 17.46 6.45
C ASN A 120 9.19 16.15 6.70
N VAL A 121 8.78 15.34 7.69
CA VAL A 121 9.44 14.07 8.04
C VAL A 121 8.58 12.90 7.56
N THR A 122 8.84 12.41 6.35
CA THR A 122 8.19 11.22 5.77
C THR A 122 8.87 9.94 6.23
N LEU A 123 8.21 8.79 6.08
CA LEU A 123 8.72 7.48 6.56
C LEU A 123 10.19 7.18 6.21
N PRO A 124 10.71 7.42 4.98
CA PRO A 124 12.13 7.18 4.68
C PRO A 124 13.09 8.10 5.43
N LEU A 125 12.62 9.26 5.94
CA LEU A 125 13.43 10.23 6.69
C LEU A 125 13.38 10.00 8.20
N MET A 126 12.41 9.25 8.71
CA MET A 126 12.27 8.89 10.12
C MET A 126 13.42 8.01 10.60
N SER A 127 13.70 8.06 11.90
CA SER A 127 14.56 7.08 12.57
C SER A 127 13.94 5.69 12.58
N GLN A 128 14.74 4.68 12.91
CA GLN A 128 14.28 3.31 13.05
C GLN A 128 13.14 3.20 14.09
N SER A 129 13.34 3.80 15.26
CA SER A 129 12.37 3.74 16.36
C SER A 129 11.05 4.48 16.06
N GLU A 130 11.10 5.57 15.31
CA GLU A 130 9.89 6.29 14.87
C GLU A 130 9.04 5.42 13.92
N VAL A 131 9.67 4.71 12.98
CA VAL A 131 8.94 3.79 12.09
C VAL A 131 8.43 2.57 12.86
N GLU A 132 9.17 2.05 13.84
CA GLU A 132 8.69 0.99 14.74
C GLU A 132 7.42 1.42 15.48
N THR A 133 7.38 2.66 15.97
CA THR A 133 6.19 3.24 16.62
C THR A 133 4.99 3.32 15.65
N VAL A 134 5.21 3.68 14.40
CA VAL A 134 4.15 3.68 13.37
C VAL A 134 3.61 2.27 13.14
N ILE A 135 4.48 1.25 13.06
CA ILE A 135 4.10 -0.15 12.88
C ILE A 135 3.33 -0.67 14.10
N ASP A 136 3.76 -0.32 15.29
CA ASP A 136 3.07 -0.71 16.53
C ASP A 136 1.67 -0.12 16.59
N GLU A 137 1.50 1.14 16.19
CA GLU A 137 0.19 1.78 16.13
C GLU A 137 -0.71 1.13 15.06
N TRP A 138 -0.18 0.79 13.86
CA TRP A 138 -0.94 0.05 12.86
C TRP A 138 -1.42 -1.32 13.38
N ALA A 139 -0.55 -2.04 14.07
CA ALA A 139 -0.89 -3.33 14.67
C ALA A 139 -1.97 -3.17 15.74
N LEU A 140 -1.82 -2.19 16.66
CA LEU A 140 -2.78 -1.88 17.70
C LEU A 140 -4.17 -1.50 17.15
N GLN A 141 -4.20 -0.62 16.14
CA GLN A 141 -5.44 -0.18 15.49
C GLN A 141 -6.14 -1.34 14.79
N THR A 142 -5.37 -2.20 14.11
CA THR A 142 -5.91 -3.39 13.43
C THR A 142 -6.48 -4.39 14.46
N GLU A 143 -5.80 -4.61 15.57
CA GLU A 143 -6.26 -5.49 16.65
C GLU A 143 -7.54 -4.97 17.31
N GLN A 144 -7.54 -3.70 17.71
CA GLN A 144 -8.69 -3.10 18.41
C GLN A 144 -9.94 -3.05 17.52
N LEU A 145 -9.81 -2.51 16.30
CA LEU A 145 -10.93 -2.40 15.38
C LEU A 145 -11.38 -3.78 14.88
N GLY A 146 -10.46 -4.71 14.73
CA GLY A 146 -10.72 -6.07 14.31
C GLY A 146 -11.57 -6.89 15.29
N GLN A 147 -11.71 -6.49 16.56
CA GLN A 147 -12.65 -7.13 17.48
C GLN A 147 -14.11 -6.93 17.06
N THR A 148 -14.40 -5.84 16.37
CA THR A 148 -15.77 -5.46 16.00
C THR A 148 -16.04 -5.59 14.51
N TYR A 149 -15.08 -5.19 13.68
CA TYR A 149 -15.26 -5.05 12.23
C TYR A 149 -14.67 -6.22 11.45
N THR A 150 -15.35 -6.58 10.37
CA THR A 150 -14.93 -7.67 9.47
C THR A 150 -13.65 -7.37 8.72
N TRP A 151 -13.43 -6.11 8.35
CA TRP A 151 -12.23 -5.69 7.63
C TRP A 151 -11.66 -4.39 8.20
N VAL A 152 -10.34 -4.36 8.38
CA VAL A 152 -9.58 -3.16 8.80
C VAL A 152 -8.52 -2.86 7.74
N GLN A 153 -8.75 -1.81 6.96
CA GLN A 153 -7.83 -1.37 5.91
C GLN A 153 -6.98 -0.22 6.40
N VAL A 154 -5.70 -0.48 6.62
CA VAL A 154 -4.67 0.55 6.79
C VAL A 154 -4.14 0.92 5.41
N PHE A 155 -4.17 2.20 5.04
CA PHE A 155 -3.66 2.67 3.74
C PHE A 155 -3.12 4.09 3.81
N GLU A 156 -2.07 4.36 3.06
CA GLU A 156 -1.46 5.67 2.88
C GLU A 156 -1.59 6.11 1.41
N ASN A 157 -1.96 7.37 1.21
CA ASN A 157 -1.79 8.05 -0.07
C ASN A 157 -0.72 9.13 0.12
N LYS A 158 0.48 8.93 -0.41
CA LYS A 158 1.58 9.89 -0.35
C LYS A 158 1.64 10.70 -1.64
N GLY A 159 1.61 12.01 -1.50
CA GLY A 159 1.73 12.96 -2.61
C GLY A 159 0.38 13.38 -3.21
N GLU A 160 0.30 14.65 -3.63
CA GLU A 160 -0.90 15.27 -4.22
C GLU A 160 -1.43 14.48 -5.44
N ILE A 161 -0.53 13.97 -6.25
CA ILE A 161 -0.81 13.16 -7.44
C ILE A 161 -1.58 11.85 -7.13
N MET A 162 -1.47 11.36 -5.89
CA MET A 162 -2.22 10.20 -5.40
C MET A 162 -3.51 10.60 -4.66
N GLY A 163 -3.95 11.86 -4.80
CA GLY A 163 -5.14 12.36 -4.12
C GLY A 163 -4.93 12.71 -2.65
N CYS A 164 -3.68 12.80 -2.19
CA CYS A 164 -3.38 13.27 -0.85
C CYS A 164 -3.61 14.78 -0.77
N SER A 165 -4.66 15.19 -0.05
CA SER A 165 -5.04 16.59 0.11
C SER A 165 -4.23 17.34 1.17
N ASN A 166 -3.51 16.63 2.05
CA ASN A 166 -2.74 17.19 3.14
C ASN A 166 -1.31 16.65 3.13
N PRO A 167 -0.27 17.49 3.02
CA PRO A 167 1.12 17.06 2.93
C PRO A 167 1.70 16.51 4.25
N HIS A 168 1.01 16.72 5.39
CA HIS A 168 1.45 16.15 6.67
C HIS A 168 1.45 14.62 6.60
N PRO A 169 2.54 13.92 6.95
CA PRO A 169 2.64 12.48 6.82
C PRO A 169 1.59 11.76 7.66
N HIS A 170 0.67 11.07 6.99
CA HIS A 170 -0.44 10.36 7.64
C HIS A 170 -0.92 9.18 6.79
N CYS A 171 -1.60 8.27 7.42
CA CYS A 171 -2.43 7.25 6.77
C CYS A 171 -3.89 7.36 7.21
N GLN A 172 -4.73 6.58 6.58
CA GLN A 172 -6.10 6.36 6.99
C GLN A 172 -6.30 4.89 7.40
N ILE A 173 -7.22 4.68 8.33
CA ILE A 173 -7.61 3.36 8.80
C ILE A 173 -9.13 3.29 8.73
N TRP A 174 -9.63 2.51 7.77
CA TRP A 174 -11.06 2.31 7.58
C TRP A 174 -11.43 0.90 8.02
N ALA A 175 -12.38 0.79 8.93
CA ALA A 175 -12.90 -0.47 9.42
C ALA A 175 -14.36 -0.62 9.00
N SER A 176 -14.74 -1.74 8.40
CA SER A 176 -16.07 -1.99 7.86
C SER A 176 -16.70 -3.28 8.39
N SER A 177 -18.01 -3.26 8.53
CA SER A 177 -18.83 -4.43 8.92
C SER A 177 -18.95 -5.48 7.80
N PHE A 178 -18.40 -5.23 6.64
CA PHE A 178 -18.42 -6.11 5.47
C PHE A 178 -17.02 -6.30 4.91
N LEU A 179 -16.81 -7.40 4.19
CA LEU A 179 -15.56 -7.69 3.47
C LEU A 179 -15.59 -7.00 2.10
N PRO A 180 -14.73 -6.00 1.82
CA PRO A 180 -14.67 -5.31 0.53
C PRO A 180 -14.29 -6.23 -0.64
N ASN A 181 -14.52 -5.77 -1.86
CA ASN A 181 -14.33 -6.58 -3.07
C ASN A 181 -12.90 -7.12 -3.24
N GLU A 182 -11.88 -6.28 -3.10
CA GLU A 182 -10.48 -6.69 -3.26
C GLU A 182 -10.04 -7.79 -2.26
N PRO A 183 -10.25 -7.62 -0.94
CA PRO A 183 -9.93 -8.68 0.00
C PRO A 183 -10.81 -9.94 -0.19
N ARG A 184 -12.07 -9.80 -0.61
CA ARG A 184 -12.93 -10.96 -0.93
C ARG A 184 -12.40 -11.78 -2.09
N LEU A 185 -11.89 -11.13 -3.15
CA LEU A 185 -11.23 -11.83 -4.27
C LEU A 185 -9.96 -12.52 -3.81
N LYS A 186 -9.15 -11.83 -3.01
CA LYS A 186 -7.92 -12.39 -2.45
C LYS A 186 -8.18 -13.56 -1.50
N ASP A 187 -9.23 -13.47 -0.69
CA ASP A 187 -9.67 -14.57 0.19
C ASP A 187 -9.99 -15.82 -0.64
N LYS A 188 -10.88 -15.68 -1.62
CA LYS A 188 -11.28 -16.76 -2.53
C LYS A 188 -10.08 -17.41 -3.22
N SER A 189 -9.18 -16.60 -3.76
CA SER A 189 -8.03 -17.07 -4.55
C SER A 189 -6.99 -17.76 -3.67
N GLN A 190 -6.66 -17.18 -2.52
CA GLN A 190 -5.72 -17.77 -1.56
C GLN A 190 -6.27 -19.06 -0.98
N LYS A 191 -7.57 -19.12 -0.66
CA LYS A 191 -8.24 -20.32 -0.16
C LYS A 191 -8.20 -21.46 -1.19
N ALA A 192 -8.57 -21.18 -2.43
CA ALA A 192 -8.50 -22.17 -3.51
C ALA A 192 -7.08 -22.70 -3.76
N TYR A 193 -6.07 -21.83 -3.65
CA TYR A 193 -4.67 -22.26 -3.76
C TYR A 193 -4.27 -23.15 -2.58
N PHE A 194 -4.64 -22.77 -1.37
CA PHE A 194 -4.34 -23.51 -0.14
C PHE A 194 -5.00 -24.89 -0.14
N GLU A 195 -6.28 -24.98 -0.51
CA GLU A 195 -7.01 -26.26 -0.67
C GLU A 195 -6.34 -27.19 -1.68
N LYS A 196 -5.79 -26.64 -2.76
CA LYS A 196 -5.12 -27.42 -3.81
C LYS A 196 -3.70 -27.88 -3.40
N THR A 197 -2.95 -27.04 -2.66
CA THR A 197 -1.50 -27.24 -2.47
C THR A 197 -1.08 -27.54 -1.04
N GLY A 198 -1.95 -27.26 -0.06
CA GLY A 198 -1.65 -27.30 1.36
C GLY A 198 -0.73 -26.17 1.83
N LYS A 199 -0.48 -25.13 1.01
CA LYS A 199 0.43 -24.03 1.30
C LYS A 199 -0.25 -22.67 1.11
N PRO A 200 0.01 -21.67 1.97
CA PRO A 200 -0.42 -20.31 1.72
C PRO A 200 0.24 -19.78 0.43
N LEU A 201 -0.58 -19.17 -0.45
CA LEU A 201 -0.16 -18.75 -1.79
C LEU A 201 1.09 -17.86 -1.77
N LEU A 202 1.08 -16.80 -0.95
CA LEU A 202 2.19 -15.84 -0.93
C LEU A 202 3.43 -16.39 -0.23
N VAL A 203 3.31 -17.34 0.70
CA VAL A 203 4.46 -18.02 1.30
C VAL A 203 5.19 -18.86 0.23
N ASP A 204 4.45 -19.67 -0.54
CA ASP A 204 5.02 -20.45 -1.64
C ASP A 204 5.57 -19.54 -2.76
N TYR A 205 4.87 -18.45 -3.07
CA TYR A 205 5.32 -17.46 -4.05
C TYR A 205 6.65 -16.80 -3.64
N VAL A 206 6.77 -16.33 -2.40
CA VAL A 206 8.00 -15.70 -1.88
C VAL A 206 9.18 -16.68 -1.91
N SER A 207 8.96 -17.96 -1.52
CA SER A 207 10.00 -18.98 -1.61
C SER A 207 10.55 -19.11 -3.03
N ARG A 208 9.66 -19.17 -4.02
CA ARG A 208 10.06 -19.26 -5.44
C ARG A 208 10.75 -18.00 -5.97
N GLU A 209 10.32 -16.81 -5.51
CA GLU A 209 10.97 -15.56 -5.88
C GLU A 209 12.38 -15.44 -5.29
N LEU A 210 12.59 -15.92 -4.07
CA LEU A 210 13.91 -15.99 -3.46
C LEU A 210 14.85 -16.96 -4.19
N GLU A 211 14.33 -18.10 -4.65
CA GLU A 211 15.11 -19.07 -5.45
C GLU A 211 15.49 -18.47 -6.82
N LYS A 212 14.56 -17.80 -7.51
CA LYS A 212 14.81 -17.19 -8.83
C LYS A 212 15.63 -15.92 -8.76
N ASN A 213 15.47 -15.15 -7.71
CA ASN A 213 16.12 -13.84 -7.46
C ASN A 213 16.05 -12.84 -8.65
N GLU A 214 14.96 -12.89 -9.41
CA GLU A 214 14.76 -12.00 -10.57
C GLU A 214 14.06 -10.70 -10.19
N ARG A 215 13.06 -10.76 -9.30
CA ARG A 215 12.19 -9.63 -8.94
C ARG A 215 12.31 -9.18 -7.49
N THR A 216 13.21 -9.77 -6.71
CA THR A 216 13.53 -9.30 -5.35
C THR A 216 14.26 -7.96 -5.42
N VAL A 217 13.83 -6.99 -4.62
CA VAL A 217 14.44 -5.66 -4.48
C VAL A 217 15.30 -5.62 -3.22
N LEU A 218 14.75 -6.04 -2.08
CA LEU A 218 15.42 -6.12 -0.79
C LEU A 218 15.04 -7.43 -0.10
N VAL A 219 15.99 -8.01 0.58
CA VAL A 219 15.80 -9.19 1.44
C VAL A 219 16.42 -8.88 2.80
N SER A 220 15.67 -9.06 3.87
CA SER A 220 16.15 -8.94 5.24
C SER A 220 15.96 -10.26 6.00
N ASN A 221 16.16 -10.28 7.30
CA ASN A 221 16.03 -11.51 8.10
C ASN A 221 14.61 -12.09 8.03
N HIS A 222 13.59 -11.24 8.15
CA HIS A 222 12.19 -11.65 8.28
C HIS A 222 11.31 -11.25 7.09
N TRP A 223 11.78 -10.35 6.21
CA TRP A 223 10.95 -9.75 5.16
C TRP A 223 11.59 -9.83 3.77
N VAL A 224 10.74 -9.76 2.77
CA VAL A 224 11.11 -9.61 1.35
C VAL A 224 10.33 -8.47 0.76
N ALA A 225 11.02 -7.52 0.10
CA ALA A 225 10.44 -6.54 -0.79
C ALA A 225 10.73 -6.95 -2.23
N LEU A 226 9.70 -7.13 -3.04
CA LEU A 226 9.81 -7.61 -4.41
C LEU A 226 8.85 -6.86 -5.35
N VAL A 227 9.14 -6.86 -6.65
CA VAL A 227 8.18 -6.46 -7.68
C VAL A 227 7.36 -7.70 -8.07
N PRO A 228 6.04 -7.72 -7.86
CA PRO A 228 5.23 -8.90 -8.17
C PRO A 228 5.35 -9.30 -9.66
N PHE A 229 5.38 -10.61 -9.95
CA PHE A 229 5.40 -11.13 -11.32
C PHE A 229 4.27 -10.54 -12.19
N TRP A 230 3.14 -10.25 -11.56
CA TRP A 230 1.92 -9.66 -12.14
C TRP A 230 1.78 -8.15 -11.86
N ALA A 231 2.85 -7.44 -11.49
CA ALA A 231 2.77 -6.02 -11.16
C ALA A 231 2.08 -5.20 -12.25
N VAL A 232 1.18 -4.30 -11.85
CA VAL A 232 0.39 -3.43 -12.73
C VAL A 232 0.98 -2.02 -12.81
N TRP A 233 1.36 -1.43 -11.67
CA TRP A 233 1.97 -0.11 -11.63
C TRP A 233 3.47 -0.15 -11.96
N PRO A 234 4.07 0.92 -12.51
CA PRO A 234 5.45 0.90 -13.05
C PRO A 234 6.51 0.34 -12.10
N TYR A 235 6.49 0.77 -10.86
CA TYR A 235 7.42 0.32 -9.81
C TYR A 235 6.65 -0.25 -8.62
N GLU A 236 5.53 -0.92 -8.91
CA GLU A 236 4.77 -1.63 -7.87
C GLU A 236 5.68 -2.57 -7.10
N THR A 237 5.60 -2.51 -5.78
CA THR A 237 6.29 -3.48 -4.93
C THR A 237 5.34 -4.11 -3.92
N MET A 238 5.68 -5.31 -3.52
CA MET A 238 5.02 -6.04 -2.45
C MET A 238 6.04 -6.30 -1.34
N LEU A 239 5.60 -6.11 -0.10
CA LEU A 239 6.37 -6.38 1.10
C LEU A 239 5.69 -7.52 1.85
N VAL A 240 6.40 -8.65 2.01
CA VAL A 240 5.82 -9.89 2.54
C VAL A 240 6.75 -10.46 3.61
N PRO A 241 6.22 -10.89 4.78
CA PRO A 241 7.03 -11.62 5.77
C PRO A 241 7.37 -13.02 5.24
N LYS A 242 8.58 -13.50 5.54
CA LYS A 242 9.03 -14.85 5.17
C LYS A 242 8.28 -15.93 5.95
N ARG A 243 7.99 -15.65 7.23
CA ARG A 243 7.16 -16.52 8.08
C ARG A 243 5.69 -16.38 7.68
N HIS A 244 4.94 -17.46 7.82
CA HIS A 244 3.49 -17.40 7.70
C HIS A 244 2.92 -16.56 8.86
N VAL A 245 2.32 -15.43 8.53
CA VAL A 245 1.68 -14.47 9.45
C VAL A 245 0.37 -14.03 8.81
N THR A 246 -0.73 -14.08 9.53
CA THR A 246 -2.02 -13.74 8.96
C THR A 246 -2.41 -12.28 9.19
N ARG A 247 -1.96 -11.65 10.29
CA ARG A 247 -2.36 -10.28 10.66
C ARG A 247 -1.18 -9.48 11.25
N LEU A 248 -1.23 -8.15 11.16
CA LEU A 248 -0.17 -7.24 11.64
C LEU A 248 0.18 -7.42 13.13
N TYR A 249 -0.80 -7.62 13.98
CA TYR A 249 -0.58 -7.79 15.42
C TYR A 249 -0.02 -9.15 15.83
N GLU A 250 0.11 -10.08 14.90
CA GLU A 250 0.79 -11.38 15.09
C GLU A 250 2.31 -11.30 14.88
N LEU A 251 2.82 -10.16 14.43
CA LEU A 251 4.26 -9.92 14.29
C LEU A 251 4.92 -9.81 15.66
N ASN A 252 6.01 -10.53 15.85
CA ASN A 252 6.84 -10.35 17.05
C ASN A 252 7.75 -9.12 16.94
N ALA A 253 8.41 -8.74 18.05
CA ALA A 253 9.25 -7.55 18.12
C ALA A 253 10.40 -7.54 17.08
N ALA A 254 11.04 -8.70 16.84
CA ALA A 254 12.12 -8.81 15.86
C ALA A 254 11.60 -8.60 14.42
N GLU A 255 10.42 -9.13 14.12
CA GLU A 255 9.76 -8.96 12.82
C GLU A 255 9.32 -7.52 12.58
N LYS A 256 8.81 -6.82 13.60
CA LYS A 256 8.44 -5.40 13.53
C LYS A 256 9.66 -4.50 13.34
N SER A 257 10.74 -4.75 14.07
CA SER A 257 11.99 -4.00 13.92
C SER A 257 12.60 -4.20 12.53
N ASP A 258 12.63 -5.44 12.03
CA ASP A 258 13.12 -5.73 10.68
C ASP A 258 12.20 -5.13 9.59
N LEU A 259 10.86 -5.09 9.83
CA LEU A 259 9.90 -4.40 8.97
C LEU A 259 10.22 -2.90 8.88
N ALA A 260 10.47 -2.23 10.00
CA ALA A 260 10.82 -0.82 10.02
C ALA A 260 12.09 -0.56 9.19
N SER A 261 13.10 -1.43 9.33
CA SER A 261 14.34 -1.35 8.57
C SER A 261 14.11 -1.50 7.07
N ILE A 262 13.44 -2.58 6.63
CA ILE A 262 13.23 -2.83 5.20
C ILE A 262 12.31 -1.80 4.55
N MET A 263 11.29 -1.30 5.27
CA MET A 263 10.43 -0.22 4.78
C MET A 263 11.22 1.07 4.52
N ARG A 264 12.04 1.51 5.47
CA ARG A 264 12.89 2.70 5.31
C ARG A 264 13.80 2.57 4.10
N ARG A 265 14.45 1.42 3.93
CA ARG A 265 15.34 1.12 2.79
C ARG A 265 14.57 1.14 1.47
N LEU A 266 13.41 0.50 1.39
CA LEU A 266 12.57 0.48 0.19
C LEU A 266 12.10 1.90 -0.18
N LEU A 267 11.59 2.65 0.78
CA LEU A 267 11.07 4.00 0.55
C LEU A 267 12.19 5.01 0.23
N THR A 268 13.39 4.80 0.77
CA THR A 268 14.60 5.54 0.35
C THR A 268 14.94 5.27 -1.12
N LYS A 269 14.86 4.01 -1.57
CA LYS A 269 15.06 3.68 -2.99
C LYS A 269 13.99 4.33 -3.87
N TYR A 270 12.74 4.40 -3.42
CA TYR A 270 11.69 5.11 -4.14
C TYR A 270 12.00 6.62 -4.27
N ASP A 271 12.35 7.30 -3.19
CA ASP A 271 12.69 8.73 -3.23
C ASP A 271 13.96 8.98 -4.09
N ASN A 272 14.93 8.07 -4.07
CA ASN A 272 16.13 8.14 -4.87
C ASN A 272 15.90 7.88 -6.38
N LEU A 273 14.83 7.18 -6.75
CA LEU A 273 14.57 6.78 -8.15
C LEU A 273 14.52 7.99 -9.09
N PHE A 274 13.91 9.09 -8.64
CA PHE A 274 13.84 10.33 -9.40
C PHE A 274 14.24 11.56 -8.56
N SER A 275 14.95 11.35 -7.46
CA SER A 275 15.39 12.40 -6.53
C SER A 275 14.24 13.33 -6.11
N THR A 276 13.12 12.74 -5.71
CA THR A 276 11.89 13.41 -5.30
C THR A 276 11.21 12.65 -4.18
N SER A 277 10.35 13.32 -3.40
CA SER A 277 9.42 12.60 -2.51
C SER A 277 8.48 11.76 -3.37
N PHE A 278 8.78 10.47 -3.49
CA PHE A 278 8.14 9.57 -4.42
C PHE A 278 6.68 9.30 -4.03
N PRO A 279 5.70 9.61 -4.91
CA PRO A 279 4.29 9.41 -4.61
C PRO A 279 3.92 7.92 -4.76
N TYR A 280 3.02 7.46 -3.89
CA TYR A 280 2.42 6.12 -3.97
C TYR A 280 1.10 6.06 -3.20
N SER A 281 0.26 5.09 -3.53
CA SER A 281 -0.70 4.52 -2.59
C SER A 281 -0.14 3.23 -2.03
N MET A 282 -0.28 3.01 -0.73
CA MET A 282 0.07 1.74 -0.12
C MET A 282 -1.08 1.23 0.74
N GLY A 283 -1.15 -0.09 0.93
CA GLY A 283 -2.10 -0.68 1.86
C GLY A 283 -1.63 -2.02 2.39
N TRP A 284 -2.02 -2.28 3.66
CA TRP A 284 -1.83 -3.57 4.30
C TRP A 284 -3.02 -4.49 4.02
N HIS A 285 -2.74 -5.75 3.73
CA HIS A 285 -3.72 -6.81 3.59
C HIS A 285 -3.34 -7.97 4.52
N GLY A 286 -4.14 -8.17 5.54
CA GLY A 286 -4.10 -9.34 6.42
C GLY A 286 -5.39 -10.14 6.29
N ALA A 287 -5.52 -11.21 7.06
CA ALA A 287 -6.76 -11.98 7.15
C ALA A 287 -7.90 -11.11 7.69
N PRO A 288 -9.15 -11.31 7.24
CA PRO A 288 -10.33 -10.68 7.80
C PRO A 288 -10.42 -10.87 9.32
N THR A 289 -11.13 -9.96 9.97
CA THR A 289 -11.30 -9.87 11.42
C THR A 289 -12.78 -10.01 11.82
N GLY A 290 -13.19 -9.54 12.98
CA GLY A 290 -14.56 -9.68 13.44
C GLY A 290 -14.97 -11.16 13.55
N GLU A 291 -16.00 -11.57 12.85
CA GLU A 291 -16.47 -12.96 12.82
C GLU A 291 -15.42 -13.97 12.33
N TYR A 292 -14.44 -13.54 11.52
CA TYR A 292 -13.35 -14.37 11.02
C TYR A 292 -12.26 -14.65 12.06
N LEU A 293 -12.28 -14.02 13.23
CA LEU A 293 -11.33 -14.32 14.32
C LEU A 293 -11.47 -15.76 14.84
N ASN A 294 -12.67 -16.35 14.70
CA ASN A 294 -12.97 -17.71 15.12
C ASN A 294 -13.00 -18.71 13.95
N GLN A 295 -12.57 -18.31 12.76
CA GLN A 295 -12.56 -19.16 11.57
C GLN A 295 -11.12 -19.52 11.19
N ASP A 296 -10.96 -20.61 10.43
CA ASP A 296 -9.67 -20.97 9.84
C ASP A 296 -9.35 -20.01 8.68
N VAL A 297 -8.32 -19.18 8.88
CA VAL A 297 -7.78 -18.23 7.90
C VAL A 297 -6.32 -18.57 7.50
N SER A 298 -5.92 -19.82 7.71
CA SER A 298 -4.54 -20.30 7.42
C SER A 298 -4.11 -20.11 5.96
N HIS A 299 -5.04 -19.89 5.04
CA HIS A 299 -4.75 -19.56 3.64
C HIS A 299 -4.24 -18.13 3.44
N TRP A 300 -4.46 -17.22 4.40
CA TRP A 300 -4.02 -15.84 4.31
C TRP A 300 -2.54 -15.67 4.64
N GLN A 301 -1.89 -14.76 3.92
CA GLN A 301 -0.56 -14.26 4.25
C GLN A 301 -0.59 -12.73 4.28
N LEU A 302 -0.12 -12.15 5.39
CA LEU A 302 0.05 -10.71 5.54
C LEU A 302 0.97 -10.16 4.45
N HIS A 303 0.59 -9.06 3.82
CA HIS A 303 1.41 -8.35 2.85
C HIS A 303 1.02 -6.88 2.75
N ALA A 304 1.96 -6.03 2.37
CA ALA A 304 1.69 -4.68 1.92
C ALA A 304 1.96 -4.56 0.42
N THR A 305 1.19 -3.71 -0.25
CA THR A 305 1.41 -3.39 -1.67
C THR A 305 1.60 -1.88 -1.80
N TYR A 306 2.63 -1.48 -2.55
CA TYR A 306 2.91 -0.09 -2.92
C TYR A 306 2.61 0.11 -4.40
N LEU A 307 1.81 1.10 -4.73
CA LEU A 307 1.27 1.37 -6.06
C LEU A 307 1.68 2.79 -6.51
N PRO A 308 2.90 2.99 -7.01
CA PRO A 308 3.38 4.30 -7.41
C PRO A 308 2.98 4.64 -8.86
N PRO A 309 2.62 5.90 -9.17
CA PRO A 309 2.17 6.31 -10.49
C PRO A 309 3.29 6.75 -11.43
N LEU A 310 4.49 7.06 -10.91
CA LEU A 310 5.58 7.60 -11.73
C LEU A 310 6.21 6.53 -12.62
N LEU A 311 6.42 6.87 -13.90
CA LEU A 311 6.86 5.92 -14.93
C LEU A 311 8.30 6.14 -15.40
N ARG A 312 8.68 7.37 -15.76
CA ARG A 312 9.96 7.67 -16.43
C ARG A 312 10.76 8.80 -15.78
N SER A 313 10.10 9.62 -14.98
CA SER A 313 10.69 10.76 -14.27
C SER A 313 9.79 11.21 -13.14
N ALA A 314 10.24 12.14 -12.32
CA ALA A 314 9.46 12.76 -11.26
C ALA A 314 8.13 13.41 -11.73
N THR A 315 7.97 13.61 -13.03
CA THR A 315 6.85 14.36 -13.63
C THR A 315 6.01 13.56 -14.62
N VAL A 316 6.46 12.35 -15.01
CA VAL A 316 5.76 11.48 -15.98
C VAL A 316 4.98 10.40 -15.27
N GLN A 317 3.66 10.48 -15.38
CA GLN A 317 2.73 9.60 -14.66
C GLN A 317 2.14 8.52 -15.56
N LYS A 318 1.89 7.34 -15.00
CA LYS A 318 1.02 6.32 -15.57
C LYS A 318 -0.42 6.59 -15.13
N PHE A 319 -1.32 6.57 -16.09
CA PHE A 319 -2.75 6.59 -15.83
C PHE A 319 -3.35 5.22 -16.17
N MET A 320 -4.30 4.76 -15.35
CA MET A 320 -5.15 3.62 -15.65
C MET A 320 -6.39 4.15 -16.38
N VAL A 321 -6.37 4.12 -17.71
CA VAL A 321 -7.40 4.70 -18.59
C VAL A 321 -7.59 3.82 -19.82
N GLY A 322 -8.64 4.08 -20.58
CA GLY A 322 -8.91 3.39 -21.86
C GLY A 322 -8.86 1.88 -21.73
N TYR A 323 -7.83 1.26 -22.30
CA TYR A 323 -7.70 -0.20 -22.31
C TYR A 323 -7.70 -0.83 -20.92
N GLU A 324 -7.00 -0.21 -19.96
CA GLU A 324 -6.91 -0.71 -18.58
C GLU A 324 -8.27 -0.69 -17.86
N MET A 325 -9.09 0.31 -18.12
CA MET A 325 -10.45 0.42 -17.54
C MET A 325 -11.49 -0.44 -18.25
N LEU A 326 -11.32 -0.66 -19.57
CA LEU A 326 -12.34 -1.31 -20.41
C LEU A 326 -12.03 -2.79 -20.70
N ALA A 327 -10.78 -3.22 -20.55
CA ALA A 327 -10.35 -4.57 -20.86
C ALA A 327 -9.56 -5.21 -19.71
N GLN A 328 -8.29 -4.87 -19.56
CA GLN A 328 -7.43 -5.43 -18.53
C GLN A 328 -6.22 -4.54 -18.24
N PRO A 329 -5.57 -4.67 -17.08
CA PRO A 329 -4.34 -3.95 -16.77
C PRO A 329 -3.26 -4.16 -17.84
N GLN A 330 -2.54 -3.07 -18.18
CA GLN A 330 -1.45 -3.10 -19.14
C GLN A 330 -0.27 -2.29 -18.62
N ARG A 331 0.95 -2.79 -18.89
CA ARG A 331 2.17 -2.09 -18.54
C ARG A 331 3.26 -2.25 -19.59
N ASP A 332 4.18 -1.28 -19.61
CA ASP A 332 5.31 -1.22 -20.53
C ASP A 332 6.61 -1.75 -19.87
N LEU A 333 6.90 -1.29 -18.65
CA LEU A 333 8.07 -1.70 -17.87
C LEU A 333 7.84 -3.10 -17.29
N THR A 334 8.75 -4.06 -17.56
CA THR A 334 8.61 -5.40 -16.99
C THR A 334 8.93 -5.40 -15.48
N PRO A 335 8.34 -6.32 -14.71
CA PRO A 335 8.66 -6.47 -13.29
C PRO A 335 10.15 -6.67 -13.02
N GLU A 336 10.85 -7.42 -13.86
CA GLU A 336 12.30 -7.67 -13.74
C GLU A 336 13.10 -6.38 -13.95
N GLN A 337 12.76 -5.57 -14.96
CA GLN A 337 13.42 -4.28 -15.19
C GLN A 337 13.17 -3.30 -14.05
N ALA A 338 11.94 -3.26 -13.52
CA ALA A 338 11.61 -2.44 -12.37
C ALA A 338 12.41 -2.85 -11.13
N ALA A 339 12.50 -4.16 -10.86
CA ALA A 339 13.28 -4.70 -9.75
C ALA A 339 14.79 -4.42 -9.89
N ASP A 340 15.35 -4.62 -11.09
CA ASP A 340 16.76 -4.31 -11.39
C ASP A 340 17.05 -2.82 -11.12
N THR A 341 16.18 -1.94 -11.59
CA THR A 341 16.31 -0.50 -11.38
C THR A 341 16.28 -0.15 -9.89
N LEU A 342 15.28 -0.62 -9.14
CA LEU A 342 15.15 -0.35 -7.71
C LEU A 342 16.32 -0.95 -6.91
N ARG A 343 16.76 -2.16 -7.27
CA ARG A 343 17.87 -2.85 -6.60
C ARG A 343 19.17 -2.06 -6.71
N ALA A 344 19.43 -1.47 -7.88
CA ALA A 344 20.64 -0.70 -8.15
C ALA A 344 20.72 0.65 -7.40
N LEU A 345 19.59 1.16 -6.87
CA LEU A 345 19.56 2.44 -6.17
C LEU A 345 20.20 2.34 -4.78
N PRO A 346 20.87 3.44 -4.32
CA PRO A 346 21.48 3.49 -2.99
C PRO A 346 20.40 3.46 -1.89
N GLU A 347 20.81 3.04 -0.70
CA GLU A 347 20.00 3.01 0.53
C GLU A 347 20.26 4.22 1.44
N VAL A 348 21.08 5.17 0.98
CA VAL A 348 21.25 6.49 1.58
C VAL A 348 20.36 7.46 0.80
N HIS A 349 19.51 8.19 1.51
CA HIS A 349 18.54 9.11 0.90
C HIS A 349 19.27 10.24 0.16
N TYR A 350 18.79 10.64 -1.03
CA TYR A 350 19.44 11.62 -1.90
C TYR A 350 19.69 12.98 -1.21
N THR A 351 18.84 13.40 -0.27
CA THR A 351 19.03 14.65 0.49
C THR A 351 20.23 14.59 1.45
N ARG A 352 20.56 13.38 1.97
CA ARG A 352 21.69 13.21 2.91
C ARG A 352 23.02 13.01 2.18
N SER A 353 23.01 12.54 0.93
CA SER A 353 24.23 12.39 0.12
C SER A 353 24.80 13.72 -0.35
N THR A 354 24.01 14.79 -0.42
CA THR A 354 24.45 16.16 -0.77
C THR A 354 25.11 16.90 0.42
N GLU A 355 24.88 16.46 1.66
CA GLU A 355 25.51 17.06 2.86
C GLU A 355 26.91 16.52 3.13
N ALA A 356 27.24 15.31 2.69
CA ALA A 356 28.55 14.69 2.84
C ALA A 356 29.61 15.22 1.86
N GLY A 357 29.21 16.05 0.89
CA GLY A 357 30.09 16.66 -0.14
C GLY A 357 30.32 18.17 0.01
N LYS A 358 29.88 18.77 1.11
CA LYS A 358 30.20 20.14 1.53
C LYS A 358 31.03 20.12 2.82
#